data_ebf66ef919ac044b50b09ca70ce4271b
#
_entry.id   ebf66ef919ac044b50b09ca70ce4271b
#
_cell.length_a   1.000
_cell.length_b   1.000
_cell.length_c   1.000
_cell.angle_alpha   90.00
_cell.angle_beta   90.00
_cell.angle_gamma   90.00
#
_symmetry.space_group_name_H-M   'P 1'
#
loop_
_entity.id
_entity.type
_entity.pdbx_description
1 polymer ?
#
loop_
_entity_poly.entity_id
_entity_poly.type
_entity_poly.pdbx_seq_one_letter_code
_entity_poly.pdbx_strand_id
1 'polypeptide(L)'
;MNKETSDVKKAFLASIPVMAGYIVLGIGFGIILKTKGYGVIWAVLMSLFVYAGSMQYVLVNLLTSGASLITTALTTLMVNARHLFYGISMIDRYKGAGRKKPYLMFALTDETYSLVCSEESVKGAEDRYKYYFFLSLFNQSYWITGSLIGSVLGSLISFSTEGIDFVLTALFVTIFVEQWLSVKDHRWAMTGVVCSAVCLLIFGSENFLIPAMICITAVLLALKNKAVRGKESGENEVRAKESRVDEQCTFDNDSGCRSSGYSRTQSSAISDFRWK
;
A
#
# COMPACT_ATOMS: atom_id res chain seq x y z
N MET A 1 6.31 9.16 34.88
CA MET A 1 6.53 9.37 33.42
C MET A 1 5.18 9.28 32.76
N ASN A 2 4.64 10.39 32.24
CA ASN A 2 3.25 10.46 31.79
C ASN A 2 2.98 9.43 30.69
N LYS A 3 1.89 8.65 30.82
CA LYS A 3 1.41 7.65 29.86
C LYS A 3 1.27 8.20 28.43
N GLU A 4 0.94 9.48 28.31
CA GLU A 4 0.79 10.17 27.02
C GLU A 4 2.08 10.30 26.22
N THR A 5 3.23 10.48 26.88
CA THR A 5 4.52 10.62 26.21
C THR A 5 5.03 9.31 25.63
N SER A 6 4.51 8.16 26.11
CA SER A 6 4.91 6.84 25.63
C SER A 6 4.46 6.58 24.19
N ASP A 7 3.18 6.86 23.84
CA ASP A 7 2.64 6.57 22.49
C ASP A 7 3.20 7.50 21.43
N VAL A 8 3.37 8.80 21.78
CA VAL A 8 4.01 9.78 20.87
C VAL A 8 5.45 9.39 20.58
N LYS A 9 6.22 9.03 21.61
CA LYS A 9 7.62 8.60 21.46
C LYS A 9 7.73 7.32 20.62
N LYS A 10 6.82 6.36 20.82
CA LYS A 10 6.76 5.13 20.00
C LYS A 10 6.44 5.44 18.54
N ALA A 11 5.45 6.31 18.28
CA ALA A 11 5.11 6.75 16.93
C ALA A 11 6.29 7.44 16.24
N PHE A 12 7.00 8.31 16.96
CA PHE A 12 8.19 8.98 16.46
C PHE A 12 9.30 7.97 16.10
N LEU A 13 9.63 7.05 17.00
CA LEU A 13 10.67 6.05 16.74
C LEU A 13 10.33 5.14 15.57
N ALA A 14 9.06 4.74 15.44
CA ALA A 14 8.58 3.93 14.32
C ALA A 14 8.60 4.69 12.99
N SER A 15 8.49 6.03 13.01
CA SER A 15 8.51 6.86 11.79
C SER A 15 9.93 7.21 11.30
N ILE A 16 11.00 6.98 12.09
CA ILE A 16 12.37 7.33 11.70
C ILE A 16 12.82 6.74 10.34
N PRO A 17 12.57 5.46 10.03
CA PRO A 17 12.94 4.92 8.73
C PRO A 17 12.24 5.64 7.57
N VAL A 18 10.96 5.99 7.75
CA VAL A 18 10.16 6.73 6.76
C VAL A 18 10.65 8.17 6.61
N MET A 19 11.08 8.78 7.72
CA MET A 19 11.61 10.16 7.73
C MET A 19 12.72 10.36 6.71
N ALA A 20 13.70 9.47 6.67
CA ALA A 20 14.83 9.58 5.75
C ALA A 20 14.36 9.58 4.28
N GLY A 21 13.50 8.64 3.90
CA GLY A 21 12.92 8.56 2.56
C GLY A 21 12.08 9.79 2.22
N TYR A 22 11.19 10.21 3.11
CA TYR A 22 10.28 11.33 2.88
C TYR A 22 10.98 12.68 2.75
N ILE A 23 12.02 12.91 3.54
CA ILE A 23 12.80 14.15 3.40
C ILE A 23 13.50 14.17 2.05
N VAL A 24 14.19 13.10 1.65
CA VAL A 24 14.91 13.03 0.38
C VAL A 24 13.95 13.17 -0.82
N LEU A 25 12.87 12.42 -0.84
CA LEU A 25 11.87 12.49 -1.90
C LEU A 25 11.14 13.84 -1.89
N GLY A 26 10.80 14.37 -0.73
CA GLY A 26 10.22 15.71 -0.62
C GLY A 26 11.13 16.80 -1.17
N ILE A 27 12.44 16.74 -0.88
CA ILE A 27 13.43 17.66 -1.47
C ILE A 27 13.42 17.57 -2.99
N GLY A 28 13.44 16.36 -3.55
CA GLY A 28 13.33 16.15 -4.99
C GLY A 28 12.07 16.77 -5.59
N PHE A 29 10.90 16.53 -4.98
CA PHE A 29 9.65 17.14 -5.39
C PHE A 29 9.70 18.68 -5.36
N GLY A 30 10.21 19.27 -4.26
CA GLY A 30 10.29 20.70 -4.10
C GLY A 30 11.19 21.36 -5.17
N ILE A 31 12.34 20.76 -5.49
CA ILE A 31 13.25 21.20 -6.55
C ILE A 31 12.54 21.17 -7.90
N ILE A 32 11.91 20.03 -8.27
CA ILE A 32 11.22 19.88 -9.56
C ILE A 32 10.11 20.92 -9.69
N LEU A 33 9.29 21.08 -8.67
CA LEU A 33 8.21 22.06 -8.69
C LEU A 33 8.71 23.48 -8.89
N LYS A 34 9.83 23.83 -8.23
CA LYS A 34 10.47 25.13 -8.35
C LYS A 34 11.06 25.37 -9.74
N THR A 35 11.72 24.39 -10.34
CA THR A 35 12.32 24.52 -11.70
C THR A 35 11.23 24.69 -12.77
N LYS A 36 10.01 24.21 -12.52
CA LYS A 36 8.85 24.43 -13.40
C LYS A 36 8.14 25.79 -13.15
N GLY A 37 8.72 26.68 -12.34
CA GLY A 37 8.23 28.05 -12.12
C GLY A 37 7.26 28.21 -10.95
N TYR A 38 6.95 27.16 -10.22
CA TYR A 38 6.05 27.23 -9.06
C TYR A 38 6.82 27.66 -7.80
N GLY A 39 6.23 28.55 -7.02
CA GLY A 39 6.84 29.06 -5.79
C GLY A 39 6.74 28.09 -4.60
N VAL A 40 7.50 28.41 -3.54
CA VAL A 40 7.55 27.64 -2.28
C VAL A 40 6.15 27.40 -1.69
N ILE A 41 5.24 28.37 -1.81
CA ILE A 41 3.86 28.27 -1.31
C ILE A 41 3.15 27.08 -1.94
N TRP A 42 3.32 26.86 -3.24
CA TRP A 42 2.71 25.73 -3.95
C TRP A 42 3.25 24.38 -3.47
N ALA A 43 4.56 24.29 -3.19
CA ALA A 43 5.16 23.09 -2.63
C ALA A 43 4.53 22.72 -1.28
N VAL A 44 4.35 23.70 -0.40
CA VAL A 44 3.74 23.51 0.92
C VAL A 44 2.26 23.15 0.80
N LEU A 45 1.48 23.91 -0.02
CA LEU A 45 0.04 23.65 -0.19
C LEU A 45 -0.22 22.26 -0.79
N MET A 46 0.53 21.86 -1.81
CA MET A 46 0.40 20.52 -2.40
C MET A 46 0.77 19.43 -1.39
N SER A 47 1.83 19.62 -0.60
CA SER A 47 2.23 18.66 0.42
C SER A 47 1.24 18.57 1.59
N LEU A 48 0.52 19.66 1.88
CA LEU A 48 -0.48 19.70 2.95
C LEU A 48 -1.83 19.12 2.52
N PHE A 49 -2.31 19.46 1.31
CA PHE A 49 -3.68 19.17 0.87
C PHE A 49 -3.79 17.99 -0.10
N VAL A 50 -2.76 17.73 -0.91
CA VAL A 50 -2.74 16.59 -1.83
C VAL A 50 -2.10 15.38 -1.16
N TYR A 51 -0.98 15.55 -0.51
CA TYR A 51 -0.24 14.55 0.28
C TYR A 51 -0.22 13.14 -0.36
N ALA A 52 0.04 13.08 -1.64
CA ALA A 52 0.18 11.84 -2.40
C ALA A 52 1.47 11.91 -3.22
N GLY A 53 2.58 11.49 -2.63
CA GLY A 53 3.94 11.72 -3.14
C GLY A 53 4.10 11.42 -4.63
N SER A 54 3.82 10.21 -5.08
CA SER A 54 3.90 9.84 -6.51
C SER A 54 2.97 10.68 -7.39
N MET A 55 1.75 10.97 -6.93
CA MET A 55 0.83 11.80 -7.69
C MET A 55 1.29 13.26 -7.76
N GLN A 56 1.93 13.80 -6.72
CA GLN A 56 2.46 15.15 -6.74
C GLN A 56 3.54 15.32 -7.82
N TYR A 57 4.43 14.34 -8.01
CA TYR A 57 5.40 14.33 -9.10
C TYR A 57 4.74 14.30 -10.48
N VAL A 58 3.74 13.44 -10.66
CA VAL A 58 2.96 13.37 -11.92
C VAL A 58 2.20 14.67 -12.15
N LEU A 59 1.64 15.27 -11.08
CA LEU A 59 0.87 16.50 -11.16
C LEU A 59 1.71 17.69 -11.64
N VAL A 60 3.00 17.76 -11.29
CA VAL A 60 3.89 18.79 -11.83
C VAL A 60 3.95 18.71 -13.35
N ASN A 61 4.09 17.52 -13.93
CA ASN A 61 4.11 17.34 -15.37
C ASN A 61 2.74 17.66 -16.02
N LEU A 62 1.63 17.27 -15.40
CA LEU A 62 0.29 17.60 -15.90
C LEU A 62 0.02 19.11 -15.89
N LEU A 63 0.47 19.82 -14.85
CA LEU A 63 0.34 21.27 -14.76
C LEU A 63 1.16 21.99 -15.83
N THR A 64 2.40 21.51 -16.09
CA THR A 64 3.29 22.15 -17.07
C THR A 64 2.91 21.84 -18.51
N SER A 65 2.32 20.68 -18.78
CA SER A 65 1.83 20.31 -20.12
C SER A 65 0.47 20.93 -20.47
N GLY A 66 -0.19 21.62 -19.53
CA GLY A 66 -1.53 22.17 -19.73
C GLY A 66 -2.59 21.07 -19.92
N ALA A 67 -2.42 19.93 -19.26
CA ALA A 67 -3.34 18.80 -19.38
C ALA A 67 -4.77 19.19 -19.00
N SER A 68 -5.77 18.62 -19.69
CA SER A 68 -7.17 18.87 -19.40
C SER A 68 -7.54 18.37 -17.99
N LEU A 69 -8.60 18.98 -17.39
CA LEU A 69 -9.10 18.55 -16.07
C LEU A 69 -9.52 17.07 -16.08
N ILE A 70 -10.09 16.60 -17.21
CA ILE A 70 -10.52 15.20 -17.35
C ILE A 70 -9.29 14.28 -17.33
N THR A 71 -8.25 14.60 -18.12
CA THR A 71 -6.99 13.86 -18.14
C THR A 71 -6.36 13.83 -16.76
N THR A 72 -6.30 14.98 -16.08
CA THR A 72 -5.75 15.08 -14.72
C THR A 72 -6.55 14.23 -13.73
N ALA A 73 -7.88 14.26 -13.79
CA ALA A 73 -8.74 13.47 -12.90
C ALA A 73 -8.56 11.96 -13.13
N LEU A 74 -8.53 11.51 -14.40
CA LEU A 74 -8.32 10.11 -14.73
C LEU A 74 -6.94 9.64 -14.28
N THR A 75 -5.88 10.39 -14.59
CA THR A 75 -4.52 10.05 -14.16
C THR A 75 -4.41 10.00 -12.64
N THR A 76 -5.02 10.97 -11.94
CA THR A 76 -5.05 11.01 -10.46
C THR A 76 -5.72 9.76 -9.90
N LEU A 77 -6.89 9.38 -10.45
CA LEU A 77 -7.60 8.18 -10.01
C LEU A 77 -6.75 6.93 -10.23
N MET A 78 -6.06 6.84 -11.33
CA MET A 78 -5.27 5.67 -11.69
C MET A 78 -4.01 5.54 -10.83
N VAL A 79 -3.24 6.62 -10.69
CA VAL A 79 -2.03 6.62 -9.85
C VAL A 79 -2.36 6.35 -8.38
N ASN A 80 -3.48 6.90 -7.91
CA ASN A 80 -3.93 6.76 -6.52
C ASN A 80 -4.90 5.58 -6.30
N ALA A 81 -5.17 4.74 -7.30
CA ALA A 81 -6.09 3.59 -7.17
C ALA A 81 -5.74 2.68 -5.99
N ARG A 82 -4.45 2.51 -5.69
CA ARG A 82 -3.95 1.75 -4.52
C ARG A 82 -4.49 2.28 -3.19
N HIS A 83 -4.66 3.60 -3.04
CA HIS A 83 -5.19 4.20 -1.81
C HIS A 83 -6.65 3.82 -1.53
N LEU A 84 -7.44 3.49 -2.57
CA LEU A 84 -8.80 2.96 -2.40
C LEU A 84 -8.76 1.60 -1.70
N PHE A 85 -7.83 0.71 -2.10
CA PHE A 85 -7.68 -0.60 -1.48
C PHE A 85 -7.16 -0.49 -0.04
N TYR A 86 -6.20 0.39 0.22
CA TYR A 86 -5.73 0.66 1.58
C TYR A 86 -6.85 1.23 2.44
N GLY A 87 -7.61 2.19 1.92
CA GLY A 87 -8.76 2.76 2.60
C GLY A 87 -9.78 1.70 3.00
N ILE A 88 -10.16 0.81 2.09
CA ILE A 88 -11.10 -0.27 2.35
C ILE A 88 -10.57 -1.21 3.45
N SER A 89 -9.31 -1.62 3.37
CA SER A 89 -8.70 -2.53 4.36
C SER A 89 -8.56 -1.91 5.76
N MET A 90 -8.52 -0.57 5.85
CA MET A 90 -8.41 0.17 7.12
C MET A 90 -9.74 0.56 7.75
N ILE A 91 -10.88 0.36 7.08
CA ILE A 91 -12.20 0.74 7.59
C ILE A 91 -12.47 0.17 8.98
N ASP A 92 -12.24 -1.14 9.15
CA ASP A 92 -12.46 -1.82 10.43
C ASP A 92 -11.40 -1.43 11.47
N ARG A 93 -10.17 -1.25 11.05
CA ARG A 93 -9.06 -0.86 11.95
C ARG A 93 -9.24 0.54 12.53
N TYR A 94 -9.86 1.46 11.76
CA TYR A 94 -10.13 2.84 12.17
C TYR A 94 -11.55 3.07 12.70
N LYS A 95 -12.35 2.01 12.90
CA LYS A 95 -13.76 2.11 13.32
C LYS A 95 -13.97 2.86 14.64
N GLY A 96 -13.02 2.72 15.58
CA GLY A 96 -13.06 3.41 16.89
C GLY A 96 -12.28 4.72 16.97
N ALA A 97 -11.72 5.24 15.87
CA ALA A 97 -10.88 6.44 15.89
C ALA A 97 -11.66 7.77 16.08
N GLY A 98 -12.99 7.75 16.08
CA GLY A 98 -13.84 8.93 16.29
C GLY A 98 -13.49 10.08 15.34
N ARG A 99 -13.28 11.28 15.91
CA ARG A 99 -12.95 12.50 15.14
C ARG A 99 -11.59 12.45 14.42
N LYS A 100 -10.69 11.54 14.79
CA LYS A 100 -9.38 11.37 14.13
C LYS A 100 -9.49 10.61 12.82
N LYS A 101 -10.57 9.85 12.59
CA LYS A 101 -10.76 8.98 11.43
C LYS A 101 -10.59 9.68 10.07
N PRO A 102 -11.20 10.86 9.79
CA PRO A 102 -11.04 11.52 8.51
C PRO A 102 -9.58 11.86 8.18
N TYR A 103 -8.84 12.35 9.19
CA TYR A 103 -7.41 12.63 9.02
C TYR A 103 -6.59 11.37 8.80
N LEU A 104 -6.83 10.30 9.56
CA LEU A 104 -6.14 9.02 9.39
C LEU A 104 -6.36 8.40 8.01
N MET A 105 -7.56 8.56 7.45
CA MET A 105 -7.86 8.09 6.09
C MET A 105 -7.18 8.97 5.03
N PHE A 106 -7.15 10.29 5.23
CA PHE A 106 -6.47 11.23 4.34
C PHE A 106 -4.96 11.03 4.33
N ALA A 107 -4.35 10.85 5.51
CA ALA A 107 -2.90 10.73 5.69
C ALA A 107 -2.36 9.30 5.49
N LEU A 108 -3.16 8.42 4.89
CA LEU A 108 -2.80 7.02 4.65
C LEU A 108 -1.96 6.90 3.37
N THR A 109 -0.65 6.83 3.53
CA THR A 109 0.33 6.52 2.47
C THR A 109 0.75 5.06 2.53
N ASP A 110 1.52 4.60 1.55
CA ASP A 110 2.05 3.23 1.49
C ASP A 110 2.85 2.88 2.75
N GLU A 111 3.72 3.78 3.17
CA GLU A 111 4.60 3.60 4.32
C GLU A 111 3.81 3.67 5.63
N THR A 112 2.87 4.62 5.74
CA THR A 112 1.98 4.71 6.91
C THR A 112 1.11 3.46 7.01
N TYR A 113 0.58 2.96 5.89
CA TYR A 113 -0.17 1.71 5.82
C TYR A 113 0.65 0.52 6.32
N SER A 114 1.88 0.38 5.83
CA SER A 114 2.80 -0.69 6.25
C SER A 114 3.04 -0.68 7.77
N LEU A 115 3.33 0.50 8.34
CA LEU A 115 3.56 0.65 9.78
C LEU A 115 2.31 0.40 10.63
N VAL A 116 1.13 0.84 10.16
CA VAL A 116 -0.15 0.62 10.84
C VAL A 116 -0.57 -0.85 10.77
N CYS A 117 -0.26 -1.56 9.69
CA CYS A 117 -0.54 -2.99 9.53
C CYS A 117 0.38 -3.88 10.36
N SER A 118 1.60 -3.43 10.65
CA SER A 118 2.56 -4.18 11.45
C SER A 118 2.06 -4.29 12.90
N GLU A 119 1.79 -5.52 13.35
CA GLU A 119 1.39 -5.78 14.72
C GLU A 119 2.50 -5.44 15.73
N GLU A 120 3.76 -5.59 15.33
CA GLU A 120 4.91 -5.24 16.17
C GLU A 120 4.97 -3.74 16.48
N SER A 121 4.69 -2.89 15.49
CA SER A 121 4.69 -1.44 15.65
C SER A 121 3.60 -0.95 16.62
N VAL A 122 2.50 -1.70 16.73
CA VAL A 122 1.35 -1.35 17.59
C VAL A 122 1.42 -2.02 18.96
N LYS A 123 2.21 -3.10 19.10
CA LYS A 123 2.40 -3.78 20.39
C LYS A 123 2.95 -2.82 21.43
N GLY A 124 2.21 -2.68 22.53
CA GLY A 124 2.58 -1.83 23.65
C GLY A 124 2.13 -0.36 23.54
N ALA A 125 1.41 0.05 22.50
CA ALA A 125 0.69 1.32 22.52
C ALA A 125 -0.54 1.19 23.42
N GLU A 126 -0.72 2.17 24.34
CA GLU A 126 -1.88 2.21 25.24
C GLU A 126 -3.13 2.67 24.49
N ASP A 127 -3.00 3.74 23.69
CA ASP A 127 -4.04 4.22 22.75
C ASP A 127 -3.54 4.09 21.30
N ARG A 128 -3.98 3.02 20.62
CA ARG A 128 -3.65 2.76 19.22
C ARG A 128 -4.02 3.92 18.29
N TYR A 129 -5.14 4.60 18.53
CA TYR A 129 -5.59 5.69 17.67
C TYR A 129 -4.78 6.97 17.86
N LYS A 130 -4.26 7.17 19.05
CA LYS A 130 -3.30 8.23 19.35
C LYS A 130 -1.96 7.95 18.66
N TYR A 131 -1.48 6.73 18.77
CA TYR A 131 -0.28 6.27 18.07
C TYR A 131 -0.42 6.46 16.55
N TYR A 132 -1.51 6.01 15.91
CA TYR A 132 -1.76 6.18 14.49
C TYR A 132 -1.80 7.65 14.07
N PHE A 133 -2.44 8.50 14.88
CA PHE A 133 -2.54 9.91 14.60
C PHE A 133 -1.16 10.59 14.58
N PHE A 134 -0.34 10.36 15.59
CA PHE A 134 0.99 10.96 15.65
C PHE A 134 1.93 10.37 14.61
N LEU A 135 1.83 9.08 14.31
CA LEU A 135 2.58 8.45 13.23
C LEU A 135 2.29 9.13 11.88
N SER A 136 1.02 9.30 11.55
CA SER A 136 0.60 9.98 10.31
C SER A 136 1.03 11.44 10.29
N LEU A 137 0.94 12.13 11.43
CA LEU A 137 1.33 13.54 11.56
C LEU A 137 2.84 13.72 11.36
N PHE A 138 3.68 12.85 11.93
CA PHE A 138 5.12 12.87 11.72
C PHE A 138 5.47 12.63 10.25
N ASN A 139 4.91 11.59 9.64
CA ASN A 139 5.16 11.29 8.24
C ASN A 139 4.78 12.46 7.33
N GLN A 140 3.61 13.06 7.52
CA GLN A 140 3.20 14.25 6.75
C GLN A 140 4.13 15.44 6.99
N SER A 141 4.56 15.67 8.23
CA SER A 141 5.50 16.74 8.56
C SER A 141 6.84 16.57 7.86
N TYR A 142 7.36 15.35 7.76
CA TYR A 142 8.59 15.07 7.06
C TYR A 142 8.48 15.38 5.56
N TRP A 143 7.37 15.01 4.94
CA TRP A 143 7.11 15.31 3.54
C TRP A 143 7.00 16.82 3.27
N ILE A 144 6.25 17.54 4.11
CA ILE A 144 6.13 19.01 4.01
C ILE A 144 7.50 19.67 4.18
N THR A 145 8.27 19.25 5.18
CA THR A 145 9.61 19.79 5.47
C THR A 145 10.57 19.54 4.31
N GLY A 146 10.58 18.32 3.75
CA GLY A 146 11.39 17.99 2.58
C GLY A 146 11.01 18.86 1.38
N SER A 147 9.72 18.97 1.08
CA SER A 147 9.20 19.77 -0.04
C SER A 147 9.53 21.26 0.10
N LEU A 148 9.44 21.79 1.33
CA LEU A 148 9.83 23.16 1.64
C LEU A 148 11.33 23.38 1.40
N ILE A 149 12.18 22.54 1.98
CA ILE A 149 13.63 22.60 1.81
C ILE A 149 14.00 22.52 0.32
N GLY A 150 13.43 21.55 -0.40
CA GLY A 150 13.67 21.35 -1.83
C GLY A 150 13.27 22.57 -2.68
N SER A 151 12.12 23.17 -2.40
CA SER A 151 11.66 24.35 -3.12
C SER A 151 12.53 25.59 -2.83
N VAL A 152 13.04 25.73 -1.60
CA VAL A 152 14.01 26.79 -1.25
C VAL A 152 15.34 26.54 -1.94
N LEU A 153 15.89 25.34 -1.87
CA LEU A 153 17.12 24.96 -2.55
C LEU A 153 17.01 25.16 -4.07
N GLY A 154 15.89 24.75 -4.69
CA GLY A 154 15.65 24.97 -6.11
C GLY A 154 15.55 26.45 -6.50
N SER A 155 15.33 27.38 -5.55
CA SER A 155 15.41 28.82 -5.80
C SER A 155 16.80 29.41 -5.71
N LEU A 156 17.72 28.74 -4.99
CA LEU A 156 19.08 29.20 -4.76
C LEU A 156 20.06 28.68 -5.81
N ILE A 157 19.75 27.55 -6.40
CA ILE A 157 20.62 26.84 -7.34
C ILE A 157 19.97 26.88 -8.71
N SER A 158 20.66 27.45 -9.70
CA SER A 158 20.28 27.37 -11.11
C SER A 158 20.65 25.98 -11.64
N PHE A 159 19.76 24.99 -11.39
CA PHE A 159 19.91 23.66 -11.98
C PHE A 159 19.54 23.68 -13.47
N SER A 160 20.36 23.02 -14.27
CA SER A 160 19.87 22.50 -15.57
C SER A 160 18.71 21.56 -15.31
N THR A 161 17.62 21.70 -16.06
CA THR A 161 16.46 20.80 -15.97
C THR A 161 16.74 19.43 -16.61
N GLU A 162 17.89 19.28 -17.25
CA GLU A 162 18.36 18.00 -17.79
C GLU A 162 18.56 16.99 -16.64
N GLY A 163 17.85 15.87 -16.70
CA GLY A 163 17.92 14.82 -15.68
C GLY A 163 16.82 14.88 -14.60
N ILE A 164 15.99 15.92 -14.55
CA ILE A 164 14.88 15.97 -13.60
C ILE A 164 13.84 14.85 -13.87
N ASP A 165 13.62 14.53 -15.13
CA ASP A 165 12.73 13.41 -15.51
C ASP A 165 13.27 12.06 -15.01
N PHE A 166 14.60 11.96 -14.83
CA PHE A 166 15.21 10.77 -14.23
C PHE A 166 14.87 10.61 -12.74
N VAL A 167 14.68 11.69 -12.00
CA VAL A 167 14.31 11.63 -10.56
C VAL A 167 12.94 10.93 -10.38
N LEU A 168 11.99 11.23 -11.25
CA LEU A 168 10.67 10.56 -11.24
C LEU A 168 10.81 9.07 -11.56
N THR A 169 11.58 8.74 -12.58
CA THR A 169 11.86 7.34 -12.93
C THR A 169 12.57 6.62 -11.79
N ALA A 170 13.60 7.23 -11.21
CA ALA A 170 14.33 6.68 -10.07
C ALA A 170 13.41 6.45 -8.85
N LEU A 171 12.47 7.37 -8.58
CA LEU A 171 11.47 7.22 -7.53
C LEU A 171 10.62 5.96 -7.75
N PHE A 172 10.06 5.78 -8.94
CA PHE A 172 9.24 4.61 -9.21
C PHE A 172 10.04 3.30 -9.19
N VAL A 173 11.28 3.31 -9.70
CA VAL A 173 12.19 2.17 -9.61
C VAL A 173 12.50 1.84 -8.15
N THR A 174 12.79 2.83 -7.31
CA THR A 174 13.06 2.64 -5.88
C THR A 174 11.85 2.03 -5.16
N ILE A 175 10.65 2.57 -5.38
CA ILE A 175 9.41 2.01 -4.81
C ILE A 175 9.19 0.56 -5.27
N PHE A 176 9.42 0.28 -6.55
CA PHE A 176 9.29 -1.07 -7.09
C PHE A 176 10.29 -2.04 -6.44
N VAL A 177 11.57 -1.64 -6.32
CA VAL A 177 12.62 -2.46 -5.70
C VAL A 177 12.33 -2.70 -4.22
N GLU A 178 11.88 -1.68 -3.49
CA GLU A 178 11.51 -1.81 -2.08
C GLU A 178 10.35 -2.79 -1.90
N GLN A 179 9.31 -2.69 -2.72
CA GLN A 179 8.20 -3.64 -2.71
C GLN A 179 8.64 -5.04 -3.12
N TRP A 180 9.54 -5.16 -4.09
CA TRP A 180 10.11 -6.44 -4.50
C TRP A 180 10.85 -7.13 -3.37
N LEU A 181 11.69 -6.39 -2.63
CA LEU A 181 12.46 -6.93 -1.51
C LEU A 181 11.59 -7.27 -0.29
N SER A 182 10.46 -6.59 -0.10
CA SER A 182 9.57 -6.79 1.05
C SER A 182 8.67 -8.04 0.92
N VAL A 183 8.48 -8.57 -0.28
CA VAL A 183 7.56 -9.69 -0.56
C VAL A 183 8.34 -10.92 -1.01
N LYS A 184 8.02 -12.09 -0.43
CA LYS A 184 8.65 -13.36 -0.82
C LYS A 184 8.10 -13.98 -2.11
N ASP A 185 6.84 -13.68 -2.45
CA ASP A 185 6.17 -14.21 -3.65
C ASP A 185 6.08 -13.13 -4.73
N HIS A 186 6.95 -13.21 -5.70
CA HIS A 186 7.07 -12.24 -6.80
C HIS A 186 6.13 -12.50 -7.99
N ARG A 187 5.31 -13.56 -7.93
CA ARG A 187 4.44 -13.97 -9.05
C ARG A 187 3.47 -12.86 -9.47
N TRP A 188 2.92 -12.15 -8.50
CA TRP A 188 1.99 -11.05 -8.73
C TRP A 188 2.67 -9.82 -9.34
N ALA A 189 3.86 -9.49 -8.87
CA ALA A 189 4.67 -8.41 -9.41
C ALA A 189 5.10 -8.71 -10.86
N MET A 190 5.56 -9.94 -11.13
CA MET A 190 5.90 -10.38 -12.48
C MET A 190 4.72 -10.32 -13.43
N THR A 191 3.52 -10.71 -12.99
CA THR A 191 2.30 -10.58 -13.79
C THR A 191 2.06 -9.12 -14.17
N GLY A 192 2.22 -8.18 -13.23
CA GLY A 192 2.10 -6.75 -13.49
C GLY A 192 3.11 -6.25 -14.53
N VAL A 193 4.39 -6.64 -14.39
CA VAL A 193 5.46 -6.25 -15.33
C VAL A 193 5.18 -6.78 -16.73
N VAL A 194 4.81 -8.05 -16.86
CA VAL A 194 4.49 -8.66 -18.17
C VAL A 194 3.29 -7.98 -18.81
N CYS A 195 2.19 -7.76 -18.08
CA CYS A 195 1.02 -7.04 -18.61
C CYS A 195 1.38 -5.62 -19.05
N SER A 196 2.20 -4.90 -18.28
CA SER A 196 2.64 -3.55 -18.65
C SER A 196 3.49 -3.55 -19.91
N ALA A 197 4.44 -4.50 -20.04
CA ALA A 197 5.27 -4.63 -21.22
C ALA A 197 4.45 -4.95 -22.47
N VAL A 198 3.50 -5.87 -22.38
CA VAL A 198 2.59 -6.21 -23.48
C VAL A 198 1.74 -5.01 -23.90
N CYS A 199 1.16 -4.28 -22.92
CA CYS A 199 0.38 -3.08 -23.24
C CYS A 199 1.23 -1.98 -23.84
N LEU A 200 2.49 -1.81 -23.40
CA LEU A 200 3.41 -0.85 -23.98
C LEU A 200 3.71 -1.15 -25.46
N LEU A 201 3.90 -2.42 -25.80
CA LEU A 201 4.15 -2.85 -27.20
C LEU A 201 2.92 -2.67 -28.10
N ILE A 202 1.70 -2.85 -27.57
CA ILE A 202 0.46 -2.76 -28.35
C ILE A 202 -0.01 -1.30 -28.52
N PHE A 203 0.02 -0.51 -27.44
CA PHE A 203 -0.59 0.84 -27.40
C PHE A 203 0.44 1.98 -27.53
N GLY A 204 1.74 1.66 -27.52
CA GLY A 204 2.82 2.65 -27.57
C GLY A 204 3.00 3.42 -26.25
N SER A 205 4.07 4.22 -26.17
CA SER A 205 4.48 4.90 -24.95
C SER A 205 3.51 5.95 -24.42
N GLU A 206 2.70 6.55 -25.29
CA GLU A 206 1.81 7.65 -24.90
C GLU A 206 0.49 7.19 -24.28
N ASN A 207 -0.04 6.04 -24.72
CA ASN A 207 -1.38 5.59 -24.36
C ASN A 207 -1.43 4.25 -23.59
N PHE A 208 -0.27 3.65 -23.24
CA PHE A 208 -0.24 2.33 -22.62
C PHE A 208 -0.73 2.29 -21.15
N LEU A 209 -0.66 3.42 -20.44
CA LEU A 209 -0.88 3.46 -19.01
C LEU A 209 -2.29 2.99 -18.61
N ILE A 210 -3.32 3.52 -19.27
CA ILE A 210 -4.73 3.19 -18.98
C ILE A 210 -5.03 1.72 -19.33
N PRO A 211 -4.72 1.22 -20.54
CA PRO A 211 -4.91 -0.18 -20.88
C PRO A 211 -4.13 -1.12 -19.96
N ALA A 212 -2.88 -0.77 -19.60
CA ALA A 212 -2.06 -1.58 -18.70
C ALA A 212 -2.71 -1.74 -17.33
N MET A 213 -3.20 -0.67 -16.73
CA MET A 213 -3.87 -0.74 -15.42
C MET A 213 -5.16 -1.55 -15.45
N ILE A 214 -5.97 -1.41 -16.50
CA ILE A 214 -7.18 -2.22 -16.68
C ILE A 214 -6.81 -3.69 -16.84
N CYS A 215 -5.83 -3.99 -17.70
CA CYS A 215 -5.35 -5.35 -17.96
C CYS A 215 -4.81 -6.00 -16.67
N ILE A 216 -3.92 -5.31 -15.93
CA ILE A 216 -3.36 -5.79 -14.67
C ILE A 216 -4.48 -6.09 -13.68
N THR A 217 -5.42 -5.16 -13.49
CA THR A 217 -6.53 -5.33 -12.56
C THR A 217 -7.40 -6.53 -12.94
N ALA A 218 -7.76 -6.66 -14.22
CA ALA A 218 -8.57 -7.77 -14.72
C ALA A 218 -7.86 -9.12 -14.52
N VAL A 219 -6.57 -9.21 -14.87
CA VAL A 219 -5.77 -10.45 -14.72
C VAL A 219 -5.62 -10.82 -13.25
N LEU A 220 -5.31 -9.86 -12.37
CA LEU A 220 -5.17 -10.12 -10.94
C LEU A 220 -6.49 -10.56 -10.30
N LEU A 221 -7.62 -9.96 -10.66
CA LEU A 221 -8.95 -10.38 -10.19
C LEU A 221 -9.30 -11.78 -10.69
N ALA A 222 -9.03 -12.09 -11.95
CA ALA A 222 -9.28 -13.42 -12.52
C ALA A 222 -8.44 -14.50 -11.81
N LEU A 223 -7.15 -14.23 -11.55
CA LEU A 223 -6.26 -15.14 -10.84
C LEU A 223 -6.69 -15.32 -9.38
N LYS A 224 -7.09 -14.24 -8.69
CA LYS A 224 -7.62 -14.31 -7.33
C LYS A 224 -8.87 -15.16 -7.27
N ASN A 225 -9.82 -14.94 -8.19
CA ASN A 225 -11.07 -15.72 -8.25
C ASN A 225 -10.79 -17.21 -8.50
N LYS A 226 -9.81 -17.54 -9.34
CA LYS A 226 -9.39 -18.92 -9.58
C LYS A 226 -8.77 -19.55 -8.35
N ALA A 227 -7.96 -18.80 -7.60
CA ALA A 227 -7.35 -19.28 -6.36
C ALA A 227 -8.38 -19.50 -5.24
N VAL A 228 -9.39 -18.63 -5.13
CA VAL A 228 -10.49 -18.78 -4.17
C VAL A 228 -11.34 -20.00 -4.52
N ARG A 229 -11.76 -20.16 -5.78
CA ARG A 229 -12.51 -21.35 -6.24
C ARG A 229 -11.76 -22.66 -6.03
N GLY A 230 -10.44 -22.65 -6.23
CA GLY A 230 -9.59 -23.82 -5.96
C GLY A 230 -9.57 -24.22 -4.50
N LYS A 231 -9.59 -23.25 -3.57
CA LYS A 231 -9.69 -23.51 -2.13
C LYS A 231 -11.05 -24.04 -1.72
N GLU A 232 -12.14 -23.44 -2.21
CA GLU A 232 -13.51 -23.91 -1.95
C GLU A 232 -13.75 -25.33 -2.47
N SER A 233 -13.21 -25.66 -3.65
CA SER A 233 -13.29 -27.02 -4.19
C SER A 233 -12.50 -28.02 -3.34
N GLY A 234 -11.32 -27.63 -2.84
CA GLY A 234 -10.51 -28.47 -1.95
C GLY A 234 -11.18 -28.70 -0.58
N GLU A 235 -11.77 -27.67 0.03
CA GLU A 235 -12.52 -27.79 1.29
C GLU A 235 -13.79 -28.65 1.13
N ASN A 236 -14.50 -28.49 0.02
CA ASN A 236 -15.67 -29.33 -0.26
C ASN A 236 -15.29 -30.79 -0.50
N GLU A 237 -14.15 -31.05 -1.12
CA GLU A 237 -13.65 -32.43 -1.32
C GLU A 237 -13.21 -33.08 0.00
N VAL A 238 -12.60 -32.31 0.91
CA VAL A 238 -12.24 -32.78 2.26
C VAL A 238 -13.51 -33.07 3.08
N ARG A 239 -14.50 -32.16 3.09
CA ARG A 239 -15.79 -32.38 3.75
C ARG A 239 -16.56 -33.59 3.20
N ALA A 240 -16.52 -33.77 1.88
CA ALA A 240 -17.17 -34.94 1.25
C ALA A 240 -16.45 -36.25 1.59
N LYS A 241 -15.15 -36.23 1.85
CA LYS A 241 -14.39 -37.39 2.35
C LYS A 241 -14.68 -37.66 3.82
N GLU A 242 -14.75 -36.65 4.66
CA GLU A 242 -15.14 -36.77 6.08
C GLU A 242 -16.54 -37.33 6.25
N SER A 243 -17.54 -36.82 5.51
CA SER A 243 -18.91 -37.34 5.58
C SER A 243 -19.04 -38.78 5.12
N ARG A 244 -18.25 -39.24 4.13
CA ARG A 244 -18.23 -40.66 3.72
C ARG A 244 -17.56 -41.56 4.77
N VAL A 245 -16.55 -41.06 5.49
CA VAL A 245 -15.90 -41.80 6.58
C VAL A 245 -16.89 -41.95 7.76
N ASP A 246 -17.63 -40.90 8.11
CA ASP A 246 -18.64 -40.94 9.17
C ASP A 246 -19.81 -41.85 8.80
N GLU A 247 -20.25 -41.87 7.54
CA GLU A 247 -21.32 -42.76 7.04
C GLU A 247 -20.87 -44.23 7.06
N GLN A 248 -19.59 -44.49 6.77
CA GLN A 248 -19.01 -45.82 6.81
C GLN A 248 -18.79 -46.32 8.24
N CYS A 249 -18.43 -45.42 9.17
CA CYS A 249 -18.32 -45.72 10.60
C CYS A 249 -19.69 -46.00 11.25
N THR A 250 -20.77 -45.39 10.79
CA THR A 250 -22.13 -45.68 11.27
C THR A 250 -22.64 -47.06 10.76
N PHE A 251 -22.27 -47.43 9.55
CA PHE A 251 -22.65 -48.73 8.96
C PHE A 251 -21.89 -49.91 9.63
N ASP A 252 -20.61 -49.70 9.99
CA ASP A 252 -19.80 -50.73 10.68
C ASP A 252 -20.14 -50.89 12.17
N ASN A 253 -20.77 -49.90 12.81
CA ASN A 253 -21.16 -49.96 14.22
C ASN A 253 -22.39 -50.88 14.46
N ASP A 254 -23.18 -51.14 13.42
CA ASP A 254 -24.32 -52.11 13.46
C ASP A 254 -23.84 -53.56 13.32
N SER A 255 -22.57 -53.77 12.97
CA SER A 255 -21.94 -55.07 12.78
C SER A 255 -20.88 -55.44 13.84
N GLY A 256 -20.81 -54.76 14.97
CA GLY A 256 -20.09 -55.23 16.18
C GLY A 256 -18.55 -55.12 16.14
N CYS A 257 -17.97 -54.15 15.49
CA CYS A 257 -16.50 -53.96 15.48
C CYS A 257 -16.03 -53.07 16.63
N ARG A 258 -15.16 -53.60 17.50
CA ARG A 258 -14.53 -52.92 18.63
C ARG A 258 -13.64 -51.78 18.12
N SER A 259 -13.83 -50.58 18.68
CA SER A 259 -13.03 -49.42 18.46
C SER A 259 -11.51 -49.64 18.75
N SER A 260 -10.71 -49.69 17.73
CA SER A 260 -9.28 -49.46 17.81
C SER A 260 -9.09 -47.93 17.75
N GLY A 261 -8.53 -47.39 18.86
CA GLY A 261 -8.39 -45.94 19.06
C GLY A 261 -7.56 -45.27 17.96
N TYR A 262 -8.22 -44.49 17.14
CA TYR A 262 -7.54 -43.52 16.29
C TYR A 262 -7.65 -42.13 16.96
N SER A 263 -6.50 -41.70 17.45
CA SER A 263 -6.28 -40.56 18.29
C SER A 263 -6.71 -39.23 17.63
N ARG A 264 -7.43 -38.47 18.39
CA ARG A 264 -7.91 -37.08 18.22
C ARG A 264 -6.77 -36.03 18.14
N THR A 265 -5.75 -36.25 17.32
CA THR A 265 -4.51 -35.40 17.31
C THR A 265 -4.34 -34.56 16.03
N GLN A 266 -5.32 -34.45 15.16
CA GLN A 266 -5.20 -33.60 13.97
C GLN A 266 -6.08 -32.34 13.94
N SER A 267 -6.89 -32.09 14.96
CA SER A 267 -7.72 -30.89 15.03
C SER A 267 -6.98 -29.63 15.46
N SER A 268 -5.71 -29.71 15.90
CA SER A 268 -4.94 -28.53 16.32
C SER A 268 -4.05 -27.92 15.23
N ALA A 269 -3.92 -28.57 14.07
CA ALA A 269 -3.07 -28.08 12.98
C ALA A 269 -3.75 -27.10 12.02
N ILE A 270 -5.07 -26.91 12.10
CA ILE A 270 -5.83 -26.02 11.21
C ILE A 270 -6.05 -24.63 11.81
N SER A 271 -5.83 -24.43 13.11
CA SER A 271 -6.00 -23.11 13.75
C SER A 271 -4.82 -22.14 13.59
N ASP A 272 -3.66 -22.59 13.12
CA ASP A 272 -2.44 -21.78 13.04
C ASP A 272 -2.17 -21.13 11.67
N PHE A 273 -3.08 -21.26 10.70
CA PHE A 273 -2.98 -20.56 9.41
C PHE A 273 -3.84 -19.28 9.40
N ARG A 274 -3.65 -18.43 10.40
CA ARG A 274 -4.15 -17.06 10.39
C ARG A 274 -3.05 -16.19 9.76
N TRP A 275 -3.37 -15.54 8.67
CA TRP A 275 -2.61 -14.57 7.89
C TRP A 275 -1.46 -13.87 8.64
N LYS A 276 -0.21 -14.22 8.31
CA LYS A 276 0.97 -13.37 8.48
C LYS A 276 1.20 -12.55 7.23
#